data_738fa4bee6324880a15b883c2b593100
#
_entry.id   738fa4bee6324880a15b883c2b593100
#
_cell.length_a   1.000
_cell.length_b   1.000
_cell.length_c   1.000
_cell.angle_alpha   90.00
_cell.angle_beta   90.00
_cell.angle_gamma   90.00
#
_symmetry.space_group_name_H-M   'P 1'
#
loop_
_entity.id
_entity.type
_entity.pdbx_description
1 polymer ?
#
loop_
_entity_poly.entity_id
_entity_poly.type
_entity_poly.pdbx_seq_one_letter_code
_entity_poly.pdbx_strand_id
1 'polypeptide(L)'
;MIDKETERKFLKAEKYRANREFEKAINIFNAILKQFPKLPPALHNLAICYTEQKKTEEAEKCYIKCLEIKPVSILSINNLAKLYYNTRQFKKALPILEKSLHMKEDQETVIEIFAQCLFELNLTKAVDTFCARAIKKFPQNKNLKNFYGKNLLRLNKHAEGQKYLNESTGMIEFGEKGFKID
;
A
#
# COMPACT_ATOMS: atom_id res chain seq x y z
N MET A 1 19.48 24.01 -5.72
CA MET A 1 19.95 23.38 -4.47
C MET A 1 19.32 24.13 -3.30
N ILE A 2 18.88 23.44 -2.26
CA ILE A 2 18.46 24.09 -1.00
C ILE A 2 19.70 24.51 -0.23
N ASP A 3 19.61 25.61 0.54
CA ASP A 3 20.70 26.07 1.38
C ASP A 3 20.84 25.22 2.66
N LYS A 4 21.99 25.34 3.34
CA LYS A 4 22.30 24.59 4.58
C LYS A 4 21.28 24.83 5.70
N GLU A 5 20.68 26.02 5.76
CA GLU A 5 19.67 26.31 6.78
C GLU A 5 18.38 25.57 6.51
N THR A 6 17.94 25.56 5.27
CA THR A 6 16.77 24.79 4.84
C THR A 6 16.96 23.28 5.05
N GLU A 7 18.18 22.77 4.78
CA GLU A 7 18.52 21.37 5.06
C GLU A 7 18.41 21.05 6.56
N ARG A 8 18.93 21.90 7.44
CA ARG A 8 18.77 21.74 8.89
C ARG A 8 17.31 21.76 9.33
N LYS A 9 16.50 22.67 8.77
CA LYS A 9 15.05 22.73 9.02
C LYS A 9 14.35 21.43 8.56
N PHE A 10 14.74 20.93 7.40
CA PHE A 10 14.21 19.68 6.84
C PHE A 10 14.49 18.49 7.78
N LEU A 11 15.75 18.30 8.18
CA LEU A 11 16.13 17.24 9.12
C LEU A 11 15.41 17.36 10.47
N LYS A 12 15.22 18.59 10.97
CA LYS A 12 14.44 18.84 12.19
C LYS A 12 12.98 18.42 12.03
N ALA A 13 12.37 18.71 10.88
CA ALA A 13 11.00 18.30 10.57
C ALA A 13 10.87 16.77 10.47
N GLU A 14 11.84 16.09 9.85
CA GLU A 14 11.87 14.62 9.80
C GLU A 14 11.96 14.02 11.21
N LYS A 15 12.77 14.61 12.11
CA LYS A 15 12.85 14.16 13.51
C LYS A 15 11.51 14.33 14.23
N TYR A 16 10.82 15.46 14.06
CA TYR A 16 9.48 15.65 14.62
C TYR A 16 8.49 14.64 14.06
N ARG A 17 8.51 14.38 12.74
CA ARG A 17 7.66 13.34 12.11
C ARG A 17 7.94 11.96 12.70
N ALA A 18 9.21 11.57 12.86
CA ALA A 18 9.60 10.30 13.43
C ALA A 18 9.13 10.15 14.89
N ASN A 19 9.14 11.23 15.65
CA ASN A 19 8.66 11.30 17.03
C ASN A 19 7.12 11.42 17.12
N ARG A 20 6.39 11.37 15.98
CA ARG A 20 4.93 11.55 15.88
C ARG A 20 4.43 12.95 16.29
N GLU A 21 5.31 13.94 16.35
CA GLU A 21 4.99 15.35 16.60
C GLU A 21 4.56 16.03 15.28
N PHE A 22 3.49 15.51 14.69
CA PHE A 22 3.11 15.83 13.30
C PHE A 22 2.83 17.32 13.07
N GLU A 23 2.19 18.02 14.02
CA GLU A 23 1.92 19.47 13.88
C GLU A 23 3.22 20.30 13.75
N LYS A 24 4.23 19.97 14.57
CA LYS A 24 5.54 20.66 14.47
C LYS A 24 6.22 20.38 13.13
N ALA A 25 6.15 19.13 12.66
CA ALA A 25 6.70 18.74 11.36
C ALA A 25 5.99 19.47 10.21
N ILE A 26 4.65 19.51 10.22
CA ILE A 26 3.80 20.17 9.21
C ILE A 26 4.18 21.67 9.12
N ASN A 27 4.30 22.35 10.25
CA ASN A 27 4.64 23.77 10.26
C ASN A 27 5.99 24.05 9.59
N ILE A 28 6.99 23.20 9.85
CA ILE A 28 8.32 23.37 9.26
C ILE A 28 8.29 22.98 7.76
N PHE A 29 7.66 21.86 7.37
CA PHE A 29 7.57 21.50 5.96
C PHE A 29 6.81 22.54 5.15
N ASN A 30 5.74 23.12 5.70
CA ASN A 30 5.01 24.22 5.05
C ASN A 30 5.89 25.48 4.89
N ALA A 31 6.70 25.83 5.91
CA ALA A 31 7.64 26.95 5.81
C ALA A 31 8.70 26.71 4.73
N ILE A 32 9.22 25.49 4.62
CA ILE A 32 10.16 25.08 3.56
C ILE A 32 9.48 25.19 2.19
N LEU A 33 8.24 24.69 2.04
CA LEU A 33 7.51 24.68 0.76
C LEU A 33 7.05 26.06 0.32
N LYS A 34 6.96 27.05 1.22
CA LYS A 34 6.76 28.46 0.84
C LYS A 34 7.97 29.03 0.08
N GLN A 35 9.17 28.60 0.43
CA GLN A 35 10.42 29.04 -0.24
C GLN A 35 10.76 28.13 -1.43
N PHE A 36 10.51 26.82 -1.29
CA PHE A 36 10.85 25.80 -2.28
C PHE A 36 9.60 24.96 -2.65
N PRO A 37 8.63 25.52 -3.40
CA PRO A 37 7.33 24.85 -3.65
C PRO A 37 7.44 23.55 -4.46
N LYS A 38 8.56 23.37 -5.18
CA LYS A 38 8.84 22.17 -5.98
C LYS A 38 9.89 21.27 -5.33
N LEU A 39 9.78 20.99 -4.03
CA LEU A 39 10.68 20.11 -3.29
C LEU A 39 9.99 18.77 -2.98
N PRO A 40 10.17 17.71 -3.83
CA PRO A 40 9.47 16.43 -3.66
C PRO A 40 9.64 15.79 -2.29
N PRO A 41 10.83 15.75 -1.67
CA PRO A 41 10.99 15.18 -0.32
C PRO A 41 10.14 15.89 0.75
N ALA A 42 10.01 17.22 0.68
CA ALA A 42 9.18 17.96 1.64
C ALA A 42 7.69 17.70 1.43
N LEU A 43 7.23 17.66 0.16
CA LEU A 43 5.85 17.31 -0.18
C LEU A 43 5.51 15.88 0.27
N HIS A 44 6.41 14.93 0.04
CA HIS A 44 6.23 13.53 0.46
C HIS A 44 6.09 13.41 1.99
N ASN A 45 7.02 14.02 2.74
CA ASN A 45 6.98 13.97 4.19
C ASN A 45 5.78 14.71 4.80
N LEU A 46 5.40 15.83 4.21
CA LEU A 46 4.18 16.57 4.59
C LEU A 46 2.94 15.71 4.37
N ALA A 47 2.85 15.00 3.23
CA ALA A 47 1.75 14.08 2.95
C ALA A 47 1.67 12.94 3.97
N ILE A 48 2.81 12.39 4.41
CA ILE A 48 2.85 11.38 5.49
C ILE A 48 2.27 11.97 6.77
N CYS A 49 2.69 13.19 7.17
CA CYS A 49 2.17 13.83 8.38
C CYS A 49 0.64 14.02 8.32
N TYR A 50 0.11 14.45 7.18
CA TYR A 50 -1.34 14.59 6.99
C TYR A 50 -2.06 13.24 7.01
N THR A 51 -1.47 12.20 6.43
CA THR A 51 -2.01 10.83 6.46
C THR A 51 -2.16 10.34 7.89
N GLU A 52 -1.14 10.52 8.73
CA GLU A 52 -1.16 10.12 10.14
C GLU A 52 -2.20 10.90 10.97
N GLN A 53 -2.46 12.16 10.59
CA GLN A 53 -3.52 12.98 11.18
C GLN A 53 -4.91 12.74 10.58
N LYS A 54 -5.05 11.78 9.64
CA LYS A 54 -6.31 11.49 8.93
C LYS A 54 -6.84 12.67 8.09
N LYS A 55 -5.99 13.63 7.76
CA LYS A 55 -6.26 14.75 6.86
C LYS A 55 -6.08 14.26 5.41
N THR A 56 -7.05 13.49 4.94
CA THR A 56 -6.94 12.70 3.68
C THR A 56 -6.77 13.58 2.46
N GLU A 57 -7.54 14.67 2.36
CA GLU A 57 -7.52 15.55 1.19
C GLU A 57 -6.19 16.30 1.06
N GLU A 58 -5.64 16.76 2.17
CA GLU A 58 -4.35 17.44 2.22
C GLU A 58 -3.22 16.48 1.87
N ALA A 59 -3.28 15.24 2.38
CA ALA A 59 -2.32 14.20 2.05
C ALA A 59 -2.34 13.86 0.56
N GLU A 60 -3.54 13.66 -0.02
CA GLU A 60 -3.74 13.38 -1.46
C GLU A 60 -3.13 14.50 -2.31
N LYS A 61 -3.45 15.76 -2.02
CA LYS A 61 -2.91 16.93 -2.74
C LYS A 61 -1.37 16.97 -2.69
N CYS A 62 -0.77 16.67 -1.54
CA CYS A 62 0.68 16.67 -1.38
C CYS A 62 1.34 15.53 -2.16
N TYR A 63 0.77 14.31 -2.13
CA TYR A 63 1.30 13.19 -2.91
C TYR A 63 1.18 13.44 -4.41
N ILE A 64 0.05 13.97 -4.88
CA ILE A 64 -0.15 14.30 -6.30
C ILE A 64 0.88 15.33 -6.75
N LYS A 65 1.04 16.46 -6.02
CA LYS A 65 2.06 17.46 -6.33
C LYS A 65 3.49 16.87 -6.34
N CYS A 66 3.78 15.97 -5.39
CA CYS A 66 5.06 15.28 -5.38
C CYS A 66 5.29 14.45 -6.65
N LEU A 67 4.27 13.75 -7.12
CA LEU A 67 4.32 12.90 -8.31
C LEU A 67 4.29 13.69 -9.63
N GLU A 68 3.71 14.89 -9.66
CA GLU A 68 3.82 15.81 -10.79
C GLU A 68 5.27 16.25 -11.02
N ILE A 69 6.04 16.46 -9.93
CA ILE A 69 7.44 16.85 -10.01
C ILE A 69 8.35 15.64 -10.21
N LYS A 70 8.07 14.52 -9.52
CA LYS A 70 8.85 13.28 -9.58
C LYS A 70 7.93 12.07 -9.85
N PRO A 71 7.54 11.82 -11.10
CA PRO A 71 6.57 10.78 -11.47
C PRO A 71 6.99 9.34 -11.14
N VAL A 72 8.29 9.12 -10.94
CA VAL A 72 8.89 7.79 -10.66
C VAL A 72 9.20 7.58 -9.17
N SER A 73 8.63 8.36 -8.27
CA SER A 73 8.80 8.17 -6.83
C SER A 73 7.97 6.99 -6.33
N ILE A 74 8.55 5.79 -6.31
CA ILE A 74 7.88 4.56 -5.81
C ILE A 74 7.30 4.77 -4.40
N LEU A 75 8.04 5.43 -3.50
CA LEU A 75 7.56 5.69 -2.14
C LEU A 75 6.28 6.54 -2.15
N SER A 76 6.22 7.61 -2.95
CA SER A 76 5.04 8.46 -3.02
C SER A 76 3.87 7.75 -3.71
N ILE A 77 4.14 6.94 -4.75
CA ILE A 77 3.15 6.11 -5.43
C ILE A 77 2.53 5.14 -4.43
N ASN A 78 3.35 4.39 -3.69
CA ASN A 78 2.86 3.39 -2.74
C ASN A 78 2.08 4.01 -1.59
N ASN A 79 2.53 5.16 -1.07
CA ASN A 79 1.83 5.85 0.02
C ASN A 79 0.50 6.44 -0.45
N LEU A 80 0.43 6.98 -1.66
CA LEU A 80 -0.84 7.44 -2.24
C LEU A 80 -1.81 6.26 -2.47
N ALA A 81 -1.32 5.14 -2.98
CA ALA A 81 -2.13 3.93 -3.15
C ALA A 81 -2.66 3.42 -1.80
N LYS A 82 -1.79 3.39 -0.76
CA LYS A 82 -2.18 3.01 0.60
C LYS A 82 -3.19 3.99 1.21
N LEU A 83 -3.06 5.28 0.95
CA LEU A 83 -4.04 6.29 1.36
C LEU A 83 -5.42 5.99 0.76
N TYR A 84 -5.49 5.75 -0.56
CA TYR A 84 -6.75 5.39 -1.23
C TYR A 84 -7.32 4.07 -0.74
N TYR A 85 -6.47 3.08 -0.51
CA TYR A 85 -6.88 1.79 0.06
C TYR A 85 -7.49 1.97 1.46
N ASN A 86 -6.80 2.67 2.37
CA ASN A 86 -7.25 2.90 3.74
C ASN A 86 -8.55 3.72 3.82
N THR A 87 -8.80 4.57 2.83
CA THR A 87 -10.03 5.37 2.71
C THR A 87 -11.09 4.68 1.84
N ARG A 88 -10.92 3.40 1.53
CA ARG A 88 -11.81 2.55 0.70
C ARG A 88 -12.07 3.10 -0.71
N GLN A 89 -11.20 3.95 -1.21
CA GLN A 89 -11.25 4.47 -2.59
C GLN A 89 -10.57 3.49 -3.56
N PHE A 90 -11.01 2.21 -3.56
CA PHE A 90 -10.34 1.12 -4.28
C PHE A 90 -10.21 1.36 -5.78
N LYS A 91 -11.19 2.03 -6.41
CA LYS A 91 -11.12 2.40 -7.83
C LYS A 91 -9.97 3.37 -8.14
N LYS A 92 -9.65 4.29 -7.21
CA LYS A 92 -8.50 5.19 -7.36
C LYS A 92 -7.18 4.48 -7.04
N ALA A 93 -7.20 3.51 -6.11
CA ALA A 93 -6.01 2.78 -5.71
C ALA A 93 -5.45 1.89 -6.83
N LEU A 94 -6.32 1.19 -7.58
CA LEU A 94 -5.91 0.20 -8.59
C LEU A 94 -4.91 0.72 -9.61
N PRO A 95 -5.16 1.82 -10.35
CA PRO A 95 -4.21 2.29 -11.38
C PRO A 95 -2.88 2.75 -10.78
N ILE A 96 -2.89 3.24 -9.52
CA ILE A 96 -1.67 3.66 -8.82
C ILE A 96 -0.84 2.44 -8.39
N LEU A 97 -1.51 1.38 -7.90
CA LEU A 97 -0.87 0.11 -7.53
C LEU A 97 -0.31 -0.60 -8.76
N GLU A 98 -1.05 -0.62 -9.86
CA GLU A 98 -0.60 -1.18 -11.14
C GLU A 98 0.67 -0.48 -11.63
N LYS A 99 0.68 0.86 -11.62
CA LYS A 99 1.87 1.66 -11.93
C LYS A 99 3.05 1.28 -11.04
N SER A 100 2.82 1.11 -9.73
CA SER A 100 3.87 0.70 -8.79
C SER A 100 4.44 -0.68 -9.13
N LEU A 101 3.60 -1.65 -9.43
CA LEU A 101 4.00 -3.02 -9.79
C LEU A 101 4.74 -3.09 -11.12
N HIS A 102 4.37 -2.24 -12.10
CA HIS A 102 5.14 -2.11 -13.34
C HIS A 102 6.56 -1.55 -13.12
N MET A 103 6.73 -0.67 -12.13
CA MET A 103 8.05 -0.11 -11.81
C MET A 103 8.91 -1.08 -10.99
N LYS A 104 8.28 -1.86 -10.13
CA LYS A 104 8.94 -2.86 -9.28
C LYS A 104 7.95 -3.97 -8.94
N GLU A 105 8.18 -5.16 -9.48
CA GLU A 105 7.25 -6.28 -9.36
C GLU A 105 7.27 -6.97 -7.97
N ASP A 106 8.42 -6.90 -7.25
CA ASP A 106 8.65 -7.67 -6.03
C ASP A 106 8.26 -6.89 -4.76
N GLN A 107 7.05 -6.34 -4.75
CA GLN A 107 6.54 -5.56 -3.62
C GLN A 107 5.37 -6.31 -2.98
N GLU A 108 5.67 -7.27 -2.11
CA GLU A 108 4.66 -8.17 -1.52
C GLU A 108 3.48 -7.40 -0.92
N THR A 109 3.73 -6.35 -0.13
CA THR A 109 2.66 -5.51 0.44
C THR A 109 1.80 -4.82 -0.63
N VAL A 110 2.40 -4.37 -1.72
CA VAL A 110 1.66 -3.72 -2.83
C VAL A 110 0.79 -4.75 -3.56
N ILE A 111 1.32 -5.97 -3.75
CA ILE A 111 0.60 -7.10 -4.34
C ILE A 111 -0.60 -7.49 -3.47
N GLU A 112 -0.45 -7.56 -2.15
CA GLU A 112 -1.56 -7.81 -1.23
C GLU A 112 -2.66 -6.74 -1.35
N ILE A 113 -2.28 -5.46 -1.28
CA ILE A 113 -3.23 -4.35 -1.38
C ILE A 113 -3.93 -4.37 -2.74
N PHE A 114 -3.22 -4.69 -3.82
CA PHE A 114 -3.81 -4.80 -5.15
C PHE A 114 -4.84 -5.94 -5.23
N ALA A 115 -4.47 -7.13 -4.74
CA ALA A 115 -5.38 -8.28 -4.67
C ALA A 115 -6.64 -7.96 -3.85
N GLN A 116 -6.48 -7.28 -2.71
CA GLN A 116 -7.60 -6.87 -1.89
C GLN A 116 -8.49 -5.84 -2.59
N CYS A 117 -7.92 -4.84 -3.26
CA CYS A 117 -8.70 -3.87 -4.04
C CYS A 117 -9.53 -4.56 -5.14
N LEU A 118 -8.94 -5.52 -5.86
CA LEU A 118 -9.66 -6.32 -6.85
C LEU A 118 -10.83 -7.10 -6.22
N PHE A 119 -10.58 -7.71 -5.05
CA PHE A 119 -11.57 -8.48 -4.32
C PHE A 119 -12.73 -7.61 -3.82
N GLU A 120 -12.44 -6.45 -3.22
CA GLU A 120 -13.45 -5.51 -2.71
C GLU A 120 -14.31 -4.91 -3.84
N LEU A 121 -13.76 -4.78 -5.04
CA LEU A 121 -14.48 -4.33 -6.23
C LEU A 121 -15.23 -5.46 -6.96
N ASN A 122 -15.27 -6.69 -6.40
CA ASN A 122 -15.89 -7.87 -7.00
C ASN A 122 -15.36 -8.23 -8.40
N LEU A 123 -14.11 -7.91 -8.70
CA LEU A 123 -13.46 -8.22 -9.97
C LEU A 123 -12.96 -9.68 -9.96
N THR A 124 -13.88 -10.64 -9.83
CA THR A 124 -13.60 -12.05 -9.55
C THR A 124 -12.63 -12.71 -10.53
N LYS A 125 -12.76 -12.44 -11.85
CA LYS A 125 -11.84 -12.98 -12.86
C LYS A 125 -10.42 -12.40 -12.70
N ALA A 126 -10.31 -11.11 -12.38
CA ALA A 126 -9.02 -10.47 -12.15
C ALA A 126 -8.37 -10.99 -10.87
N VAL A 127 -9.15 -11.19 -9.78
CA VAL A 127 -8.65 -11.83 -8.55
C VAL A 127 -8.13 -13.23 -8.85
N ASP A 128 -8.88 -14.05 -9.60
CA ASP A 128 -8.49 -15.43 -9.94
C ASP A 128 -7.13 -15.44 -10.65
N THR A 129 -7.01 -14.69 -11.74
CA THR A 129 -5.77 -14.63 -12.53
C THR A 129 -4.60 -14.04 -11.75
N PHE A 130 -4.83 -12.96 -11.00
CA PHE A 130 -3.78 -12.24 -10.29
C PHE A 130 -3.27 -13.05 -9.09
N CYS A 131 -4.18 -13.53 -8.22
CA CYS A 131 -3.80 -14.25 -7.01
C CYS A 131 -3.14 -15.60 -7.34
N ALA A 132 -3.61 -16.32 -8.37
CA ALA A 132 -2.98 -17.58 -8.79
C ALA A 132 -1.49 -17.39 -9.18
N ARG A 133 -1.12 -16.25 -9.81
CA ARG A 133 0.28 -15.92 -10.11
C ARG A 133 1.03 -15.44 -8.86
N ALA A 134 0.39 -14.56 -8.07
CA ALA A 134 1.01 -13.98 -6.90
C ALA A 134 1.36 -15.01 -5.83
N ILE A 135 0.51 -16.01 -5.59
CA ILE A 135 0.75 -17.10 -4.64
C ILE A 135 1.92 -17.98 -5.08
N LYS A 136 2.11 -18.21 -6.38
CA LYS A 136 3.31 -18.94 -6.87
C LYS A 136 4.61 -18.21 -6.52
N LYS A 137 4.58 -16.88 -6.51
CA LYS A 137 5.74 -16.04 -6.17
C LYS A 137 5.91 -15.88 -4.65
N PHE A 138 4.80 -15.81 -3.92
CA PHE A 138 4.74 -15.62 -2.46
C PHE A 138 3.92 -16.73 -1.80
N PRO A 139 4.40 -17.99 -1.79
CA PRO A 139 3.61 -19.15 -1.34
C PRO A 139 3.27 -19.12 0.15
N GLN A 140 4.02 -18.36 0.95
CA GLN A 140 3.77 -18.21 2.39
C GLN A 140 2.83 -17.05 2.74
N ASN A 141 2.40 -16.26 1.74
CA ASN A 141 1.54 -15.12 1.98
C ASN A 141 0.10 -15.53 2.30
N LYS A 142 -0.24 -15.48 3.58
CA LYS A 142 -1.55 -15.87 4.10
C LYS A 142 -2.68 -14.98 3.58
N ASN A 143 -2.42 -13.67 3.41
CA ASN A 143 -3.44 -12.74 2.94
C ASN A 143 -3.85 -13.03 1.50
N LEU A 144 -2.87 -13.29 0.62
CA LEU A 144 -3.15 -13.67 -0.77
C LEU A 144 -3.96 -14.97 -0.85
N LYS A 145 -3.59 -15.99 -0.07
CA LYS A 145 -4.36 -17.25 0.02
C LYS A 145 -5.78 -17.01 0.51
N ASN A 146 -5.97 -16.15 1.51
CA ASN A 146 -7.30 -15.80 2.03
C ASN A 146 -8.18 -15.14 0.95
N PHE A 147 -7.66 -14.13 0.26
CA PHE A 147 -8.41 -13.47 -0.83
C PHE A 147 -8.72 -14.41 -1.97
N TYR A 148 -7.76 -15.24 -2.35
CA TYR A 148 -7.94 -16.23 -3.40
C TYR A 148 -8.99 -17.29 -3.01
N GLY A 149 -8.87 -17.86 -1.82
CA GLY A 149 -9.83 -18.84 -1.30
C GLY A 149 -11.26 -18.29 -1.27
N LYS A 150 -11.46 -17.08 -0.72
CA LYS A 150 -12.77 -16.41 -0.73
C LYS A 150 -13.30 -16.17 -2.15
N ASN A 151 -12.42 -15.82 -3.09
CA ASN A 151 -12.79 -15.62 -4.48
C ASN A 151 -13.21 -16.92 -5.16
N LEU A 152 -12.50 -18.01 -4.90
CA LEU A 152 -12.84 -19.34 -5.40
C LEU A 152 -14.23 -19.81 -4.90
N LEU A 153 -14.57 -19.52 -3.64
CA LEU A 153 -15.94 -19.78 -3.13
C LEU A 153 -16.99 -18.98 -3.90
N ARG A 154 -16.73 -17.71 -4.23
CA ARG A 154 -17.61 -16.89 -5.09
C ARG A 154 -17.77 -17.47 -6.50
N LEU A 155 -16.78 -18.20 -6.99
CA LEU A 155 -16.78 -18.89 -8.29
C LEU A 155 -17.34 -20.31 -8.22
N ASN A 156 -17.94 -20.71 -7.08
CA ASN A 156 -18.46 -22.06 -6.79
C ASN A 156 -17.41 -23.17 -6.82
N LYS A 157 -16.12 -22.84 -6.70
CA LYS A 157 -15.00 -23.78 -6.60
C LYS A 157 -14.74 -24.12 -5.12
N HIS A 158 -15.71 -24.77 -4.47
CA HIS A 158 -15.74 -24.92 -3.00
C HIS A 158 -14.54 -25.67 -2.42
N ALA A 159 -14.19 -26.84 -2.97
CA ALA A 159 -13.07 -27.64 -2.45
C ALA A 159 -11.73 -26.90 -2.53
N GLU A 160 -11.44 -26.28 -3.68
CA GLU A 160 -10.22 -25.53 -3.89
C GLU A 160 -10.18 -24.26 -3.01
N GLY A 161 -11.32 -23.55 -2.92
CA GLY A 161 -11.45 -22.35 -2.07
C GLY A 161 -11.20 -22.68 -0.59
N GLN A 162 -11.79 -23.78 -0.09
CA GLN A 162 -11.60 -24.20 1.29
C GLN A 162 -10.15 -24.58 1.58
N LYS A 163 -9.46 -25.24 0.66
CA LYS A 163 -8.04 -25.55 0.78
C LYS A 163 -7.20 -24.28 1.02
N TYR A 164 -7.35 -23.25 0.17
CA TYR A 164 -6.59 -22.00 0.34
C TYR A 164 -6.96 -21.24 1.63
N LEU A 165 -8.21 -21.33 2.09
CA LEU A 165 -8.61 -20.75 3.37
C LEU A 165 -7.95 -21.47 4.54
N ASN A 166 -7.93 -22.80 4.53
CA ASN A 166 -7.25 -23.60 5.56
C ASN A 166 -5.74 -23.26 5.61
N GLU A 167 -5.08 -23.21 4.47
CA GLU A 167 -3.67 -22.79 4.38
C GLU A 167 -3.43 -21.36 4.89
N SER A 168 -4.39 -20.45 4.69
CA SER A 168 -4.27 -19.06 5.16
C SER A 168 -4.38 -18.91 6.67
N THR A 169 -5.20 -19.75 7.31
CA THR A 169 -5.45 -19.74 8.76
C THR A 169 -4.48 -20.62 9.53
N GLY A 170 -3.73 -21.49 8.85
CA GLY A 170 -2.90 -22.51 9.48
C GLY A 170 -3.73 -23.66 10.07
N MET A 171 -5.00 -23.81 9.66
CA MET A 171 -5.80 -24.97 10.05
C MET A 171 -5.24 -26.21 9.35
N ILE A 172 -4.97 -27.23 10.16
CA ILE A 172 -4.49 -28.54 9.72
C ILE A 172 -5.67 -29.25 9.02
N GLU A 173 -5.47 -29.71 7.78
CA GLU A 173 -6.43 -30.62 7.15
C GLU A 173 -6.33 -32.00 7.83
N PHE A 174 -7.44 -32.47 8.36
CA PHE A 174 -7.58 -33.88 8.78
C PHE A 174 -7.69 -34.73 7.52
N GLY A 175 -6.56 -35.23 7.03
CA GLY A 175 -6.57 -36.23 5.97
C GLY A 175 -7.00 -37.59 6.50
N GLU A 176 -7.48 -38.49 5.65
CA GLU A 176 -7.92 -39.86 6.00
C GLU A 176 -6.85 -40.72 6.73
N LYS A 177 -5.62 -40.24 6.90
CA LYS A 177 -4.49 -40.95 7.51
C LYS A 177 -3.96 -40.33 8.82
N GLY A 178 -4.79 -39.57 9.56
CA GLY A 178 -4.38 -39.04 10.86
C GLY A 178 -3.51 -37.75 10.81
N PHE A 179 -3.17 -37.23 11.98
CA PHE A 179 -2.41 -35.99 12.23
C PHE A 179 -1.09 -35.97 11.47
N LYS A 180 -0.83 -34.96 10.65
CA LYS A 180 0.53 -34.49 10.33
C LYS A 180 0.69 -33.09 10.93
N ILE A 181 1.57 -32.98 11.91
CA ILE A 181 2.14 -31.73 12.37
C ILE A 181 3.45 -31.59 11.60
N ASP A 182 3.53 -30.57 10.72
CA ASP A 182 4.82 -30.13 10.14
C ASP A 182 5.44 -29.07 11.02
#